data_535315f113c2f47a57c3a112f5dbff12
#
_entry.id   535315f113c2f47a57c3a112f5dbff12
#
_cell.length_a   1.000
_cell.length_b   1.000
_cell.length_c   1.000
_cell.angle_alpha   90.00
_cell.angle_beta   90.00
_cell.angle_gamma   90.00
#
_symmetry.space_group_name_H-M   'P 1'
#
loop_
_entity.id
_entity.type
_entity.pdbx_description
1 polymer ?
#
loop_
_entity_poly.entity_id
_entity_poly.type
_entity_poly.pdbx_seq_one_letter_code
_entity_poly.pdbx_strand_id
1 'polypeptide(L)'
;SLNIDYTGSNFKGCKNTWNKEICKNILNENNIRTPNAVSTNLLDNFNKNPFDEFQNKYGYSSNLFMKPAEDGSSIDIFKLLNNNDFLHAKKSIKNSKRNFIFEEEIVGKEFTVSVINNNCLPPIEIKTENDFYDYDAKYISETTNLIQARLNQQELSEINEISLNAFHSLGCKNWARVDFLQDLDGKFYVIEINTVPGMTSHSCVPKSG
;
A
#
# COMPACT_ATOMS: atom_id res chain seq x y z
N SER A 1 3.65 26.47 -16.67
CA SER A 1 2.53 25.52 -16.87
C SER A 1 1.92 25.79 -18.22
N LEU A 2 1.51 24.74 -18.93
CA LEU A 2 0.94 24.86 -20.28
C LEU A 2 -0.56 25.22 -20.25
N ASN A 3 -1.16 25.34 -19.09
CA ASN A 3 -2.59 25.63 -18.88
C ASN A 3 -3.52 24.66 -19.66
N ILE A 4 -3.14 23.40 -19.72
CA ILE A 4 -3.92 22.34 -20.36
C ILE A 4 -4.62 21.54 -19.26
N ASP A 5 -5.94 21.39 -19.37
CA ASP A 5 -6.72 20.53 -18.49
C ASP A 5 -6.38 19.06 -18.76
N TYR A 6 -6.26 18.26 -17.69
CA TYR A 6 -6.00 16.84 -17.74
C TYR A 6 -6.73 16.10 -16.61
N THR A 7 -7.03 14.85 -16.80
CA THR A 7 -7.57 13.97 -15.77
C THR A 7 -6.44 13.40 -14.91
N GLY A 8 -6.60 13.46 -13.59
CA GLY A 8 -5.64 12.88 -12.64
C GLY A 8 -5.09 13.89 -11.64
N SER A 9 -4.23 13.39 -10.77
CA SER A 9 -3.60 14.17 -9.71
C SER A 9 -2.47 15.06 -10.26
N ASN A 10 -2.28 16.21 -9.62
CA ASN A 10 -1.15 17.08 -9.95
C ASN A 10 0.17 16.50 -9.43
N PHE A 11 1.28 17.17 -9.74
CA PHE A 11 2.63 16.76 -9.34
C PHE A 11 2.74 16.46 -7.84
N LYS A 12 2.13 17.30 -6.98
CA LYS A 12 2.18 17.13 -5.52
C LYS A 12 1.47 15.83 -5.10
N GLY A 13 0.25 15.59 -5.59
CA GLY A 13 -0.49 14.35 -5.31
C GLY A 13 0.26 13.10 -5.80
N CYS A 14 0.78 13.13 -7.04
CA CYS A 14 1.56 12.01 -7.57
C CYS A 14 2.85 11.76 -6.75
N LYS A 15 3.58 12.82 -6.36
CA LYS A 15 4.79 12.70 -5.54
C LYS A 15 4.49 12.11 -4.15
N ASN A 16 3.42 12.58 -3.51
CA ASN A 16 3.04 12.12 -2.17
C ASN A 16 2.62 10.65 -2.16
N THR A 17 2.04 10.16 -3.24
CA THR A 17 1.59 8.76 -3.35
C THR A 17 2.67 7.82 -3.88
N TRP A 18 3.63 8.34 -4.65
CA TRP A 18 4.70 7.55 -5.26
C TRP A 18 5.68 6.99 -4.23
N ASN A 19 6.07 7.81 -3.25
CA ASN A 19 7.02 7.41 -2.20
C ASN A 19 6.26 6.93 -0.96
N LYS A 20 6.40 5.65 -0.62
CA LYS A 20 5.68 4.99 0.49
C LYS A 20 5.98 5.62 1.86
N GLU A 21 7.21 6.10 2.08
CA GLU A 21 7.58 6.76 3.34
C GLU A 21 6.87 8.10 3.48
N ILE A 22 6.87 8.92 2.41
CA ILE A 22 6.14 10.20 2.38
C ILE A 22 4.64 9.96 2.54
N CYS A 23 4.10 9.00 1.82
CA CYS A 23 2.69 8.63 1.90
C CYS A 23 2.28 8.28 3.34
N LYS A 24 3.03 7.37 3.99
CA LYS A 24 2.77 6.96 5.38
C LYS A 24 2.87 8.10 6.39
N ASN A 25 3.85 8.99 6.23
CA ASN A 25 4.00 10.15 7.10
C ASN A 25 2.76 11.06 7.01
N ILE A 26 2.29 11.37 5.78
CA ILE A 26 1.09 12.18 5.58
C ILE A 26 -0.16 11.49 6.13
N LEU A 27 -0.31 10.17 5.92
CA LEU A 27 -1.42 9.41 6.49
C LEU A 27 -1.43 9.48 8.02
N ASN A 28 -0.28 9.25 8.66
CA ASN A 28 -0.13 9.32 10.13
C ASN A 28 -0.41 10.72 10.68
N GLU A 29 0.08 11.79 10.03
CA GLU A 29 -0.20 13.19 10.40
C GLU A 29 -1.70 13.52 10.35
N ASN A 30 -2.47 12.79 9.53
CA ASN A 30 -3.92 12.95 9.40
C ASN A 30 -4.71 11.87 10.16
N ASN A 31 -4.08 11.12 11.08
CA ASN A 31 -4.69 10.06 11.89
C ASN A 31 -5.33 8.94 11.05
N ILE A 32 -4.81 8.67 9.86
CA ILE A 32 -5.24 7.58 8.99
C ILE A 32 -4.34 6.38 9.24
N ARG A 33 -4.94 5.24 9.63
CA ARG A 33 -4.18 4.02 9.91
C ARG A 33 -3.47 3.51 8.66
N THR A 34 -2.18 3.24 8.81
CA THR A 34 -1.31 2.58 7.84
C THR A 34 -0.37 1.66 8.63
N PRO A 35 0.07 0.51 8.08
CA PRO A 35 1.00 -0.37 8.81
C PRO A 35 2.24 0.40 9.26
N ASN A 36 2.71 0.13 10.48
CA ASN A 36 3.92 0.75 11.01
C ASN A 36 5.14 0.36 10.18
N ALA A 37 6.10 1.28 10.03
CA ALA A 37 7.28 1.02 9.21
C ALA A 37 8.53 1.75 9.70
N VAL A 38 9.69 1.16 9.41
CA VAL A 38 11.01 1.80 9.50
C VAL A 38 11.64 1.87 8.10
N SER A 39 12.51 2.85 7.87
CA SER A 39 13.13 3.07 6.55
C SER A 39 14.63 2.77 6.55
N THR A 40 15.20 2.60 5.37
CA THR A 40 16.66 2.39 5.22
C THR A 40 17.50 3.53 5.77
N ASN A 41 16.98 4.76 5.81
CA ASN A 41 17.70 5.87 6.43
C ASN A 41 17.94 5.65 7.93
N LEU A 42 16.97 5.00 8.62
CA LEU A 42 17.13 4.60 10.03
C LEU A 42 18.10 3.41 10.19
N LEU A 43 18.25 2.60 9.14
CA LEU A 43 19.09 1.41 9.15
C LEU A 43 20.54 1.67 8.70
N ASP A 44 20.96 2.94 8.53
CA ASP A 44 22.29 3.30 8.03
C ASP A 44 22.74 2.42 6.84
N ASN A 45 21.96 2.45 5.76
CA ASN A 45 22.20 1.63 4.58
C ASN A 45 22.27 0.11 4.88
N PHE A 46 21.32 -0.39 5.68
CA PHE A 46 21.23 -1.79 6.12
C PHE A 46 22.32 -2.27 7.08
N ASN A 47 22.99 -1.37 7.79
CA ASN A 47 23.96 -1.77 8.83
C ASN A 47 23.26 -2.17 10.14
N LYS A 48 22.00 -1.74 10.34
CA LYS A 48 21.19 -2.11 11.49
C LYS A 48 20.18 -3.20 11.11
N ASN A 49 19.74 -3.95 12.13
CA ASN A 49 18.72 -4.96 11.96
C ASN A 49 17.31 -4.29 11.94
N PRO A 50 16.49 -4.50 10.90
CA PRO A 50 15.18 -3.86 10.82
C PRO A 50 14.22 -4.31 11.91
N PHE A 51 14.32 -5.53 12.41
CA PHE A 51 13.48 -6.02 13.52
C PHE A 51 13.79 -5.31 14.83
N ASP A 52 15.07 -5.07 15.13
CA ASP A 52 15.49 -4.34 16.31
C ASP A 52 15.05 -2.88 16.24
N GLU A 53 15.23 -2.22 15.09
CA GLU A 53 14.81 -0.84 14.87
C GLU A 53 13.27 -0.71 14.95
N PHE A 54 12.53 -1.69 14.42
CA PHE A 54 11.07 -1.72 14.52
C PHE A 54 10.61 -1.86 15.98
N GLN A 55 11.17 -2.83 16.71
CA GLN A 55 10.86 -3.06 18.11
C GLN A 55 11.22 -1.85 19.00
N ASN A 56 12.40 -1.23 18.75
CA ASN A 56 12.81 -0.02 19.47
C ASN A 56 11.87 1.16 19.23
N LYS A 57 11.36 1.31 18.00
CA LYS A 57 10.48 2.42 17.62
C LYS A 57 9.05 2.23 18.13
N TYR A 58 8.51 1.01 18.06
CA TYR A 58 7.08 0.75 18.30
C TYR A 58 6.79 -0.04 19.57
N GLY A 59 7.80 -0.63 20.19
CA GLY A 59 7.66 -1.35 21.48
C GLY A 59 7.15 -2.80 21.37
N TYR A 60 7.00 -3.34 20.14
CA TYR A 60 6.58 -4.73 19.91
C TYR A 60 7.30 -5.32 18.69
N SER A 61 7.25 -6.64 18.54
CA SER A 61 7.85 -7.38 17.43
C SER A 61 6.78 -7.76 16.40
N SER A 62 7.15 -7.75 15.13
CA SER A 62 6.31 -8.19 14.02
C SER A 62 7.16 -8.87 12.94
N ASN A 63 6.55 -9.73 12.11
CA ASN A 63 7.09 -10.03 10.80
C ASN A 63 7.10 -8.74 9.97
N LEU A 64 8.03 -8.63 9.03
CA LEU A 64 8.18 -7.42 8.24
C LEU A 64 8.10 -7.72 6.74
N PHE A 65 7.59 -6.77 5.98
CA PHE A 65 7.73 -6.72 4.53
C PHE A 65 8.75 -5.66 4.15
N MET A 66 9.85 -6.08 3.54
CA MET A 66 10.81 -5.17 2.93
C MET A 66 10.31 -4.81 1.54
N LYS A 67 10.11 -3.50 1.28
CA LYS A 67 9.54 -2.97 0.03
C LYS A 67 10.37 -1.79 -0.45
N PRO A 68 10.60 -1.60 -1.78
CA PRO A 68 11.13 -0.33 -2.27
C PRO A 68 10.24 0.85 -1.84
N ALA A 69 10.87 1.92 -1.36
CA ALA A 69 10.14 3.14 -0.98
C ALA A 69 9.43 3.78 -2.18
N GLU A 70 10.05 3.72 -3.34
CA GLU A 70 9.52 4.14 -4.63
C GLU A 70 9.50 2.92 -5.53
N ASP A 71 8.50 2.68 -6.23
CA ASP A 71 8.20 1.64 -7.22
C ASP A 71 6.83 1.01 -6.95
N GLY A 72 6.28 0.42 -8.00
CA GLY A 72 5.00 -0.28 -8.00
C GLY A 72 5.12 -1.76 -8.36
N SER A 73 3.97 -2.40 -8.61
CA SER A 73 3.87 -3.76 -9.15
C SER A 73 4.51 -4.86 -8.31
N SER A 74 4.67 -4.65 -7.00
CA SER A 74 5.22 -5.64 -6.05
C SER A 74 6.63 -6.18 -6.39
N ILE A 75 7.41 -5.43 -7.20
CA ILE A 75 8.77 -5.80 -7.56
C ILE A 75 9.69 -5.61 -6.34
N ASP A 76 10.55 -6.61 -6.08
CA ASP A 76 11.49 -6.62 -4.94
C ASP A 76 10.83 -6.44 -3.57
N ILE A 77 9.66 -7.06 -3.38
CA ILE A 77 9.02 -7.21 -2.07
C ILE A 77 9.47 -8.54 -1.46
N PHE A 78 9.94 -8.49 -0.21
CA PHE A 78 10.40 -9.66 0.54
C PHE A 78 9.65 -9.74 1.87
N LYS A 79 9.04 -10.89 2.14
CA LYS A 79 8.51 -11.22 3.46
C LYS A 79 9.66 -11.68 4.35
N LEU A 80 9.82 -11.05 5.49
CA LEU A 80 10.88 -11.30 6.44
C LEU A 80 10.29 -11.84 7.74
N LEU A 81 10.54 -13.11 8.03
CA LEU A 81 10.11 -13.76 9.27
C LEU A 81 11.20 -13.68 10.35
N ASN A 82 12.45 -13.52 9.93
CA ASN A 82 13.61 -13.51 10.81
C ASN A 82 14.81 -12.81 10.13
N ASN A 83 15.91 -12.69 10.89
CA ASN A 83 17.12 -12.04 10.41
C ASN A 83 17.79 -12.75 9.20
N ASN A 84 17.63 -14.06 9.04
CA ASN A 84 18.17 -14.75 7.88
C ASN A 84 17.48 -14.32 6.60
N ASP A 85 16.14 -14.15 6.64
CA ASP A 85 15.36 -13.66 5.50
C ASP A 85 15.83 -12.25 5.11
N PHE A 86 16.06 -11.38 6.10
CA PHE A 86 16.62 -10.05 5.88
C PHE A 86 18.00 -10.10 5.19
N LEU A 87 18.89 -10.98 5.66
CA LEU A 87 20.22 -11.13 5.05
C LEU A 87 20.15 -11.64 3.61
N HIS A 88 19.20 -12.52 3.30
CA HIS A 88 18.94 -13.00 1.93
C HIS A 88 18.40 -11.87 1.05
N ALA A 89 17.37 -11.15 1.50
CA ALA A 89 16.80 -9.99 0.78
C ALA A 89 17.89 -8.94 0.50
N LYS A 90 18.72 -8.59 1.51
CA LYS A 90 19.83 -7.67 1.38
C LYS A 90 20.83 -8.10 0.29
N LYS A 91 21.12 -9.41 0.18
CA LYS A 91 22.00 -9.93 -0.88
C LYS A 91 21.38 -9.77 -2.27
N SER A 92 20.08 -10.02 -2.39
CA SER A 92 19.36 -9.92 -3.67
C SER A 92 19.36 -8.49 -4.22
N ILE A 93 19.33 -7.48 -3.35
CA ILE A 93 19.31 -6.07 -3.74
C ILE A 93 20.65 -5.36 -3.65
N LYS A 94 21.77 -6.11 -3.52
CA LYS A 94 23.13 -5.59 -3.26
C LYS A 94 23.56 -4.43 -4.16
N ASN A 95 23.10 -4.40 -5.40
CA ASN A 95 23.43 -3.35 -6.38
C ASN A 95 22.35 -2.28 -6.52
N SER A 96 21.28 -2.35 -5.72
CA SER A 96 20.20 -1.37 -5.75
C SER A 96 20.66 -0.06 -5.09
N LYS A 97 20.30 1.07 -5.72
CA LYS A 97 20.45 2.42 -5.15
C LYS A 97 19.14 2.95 -4.57
N ARG A 98 18.10 2.09 -4.52
CA ARG A 98 16.78 2.47 -4.03
C ARG A 98 16.75 2.49 -2.49
N ASN A 99 15.92 3.36 -1.94
CA ASN A 99 15.55 3.28 -0.54
C ASN A 99 14.47 2.21 -0.35
N PHE A 100 14.44 1.59 0.83
CA PHE A 100 13.46 0.58 1.20
C PHE A 100 12.77 0.97 2.50
N ILE A 101 11.54 0.53 2.66
CA ILE A 101 10.83 0.52 3.94
C ILE A 101 10.67 -0.92 4.42
N PHE A 102 10.61 -1.08 5.74
CA PHE A 102 10.32 -2.34 6.42
C PHE A 102 9.02 -2.14 7.18
N GLU A 103 7.97 -2.70 6.63
CA GLU A 103 6.58 -2.51 7.06
C GLU A 103 6.10 -3.74 7.81
N GLU A 104 5.39 -3.55 8.93
CA GLU A 104 4.78 -4.67 9.67
C GLU A 104 3.81 -5.48 8.81
N GLU A 105 3.75 -6.77 9.07
CA GLU A 105 2.75 -7.65 8.47
C GLU A 105 1.39 -7.41 9.13
N ILE A 106 0.40 -7.04 8.32
CA ILE A 106 -1.01 -7.07 8.72
C ILE A 106 -1.62 -8.34 8.13
N VAL A 107 -1.99 -9.27 9.00
CA VAL A 107 -2.64 -10.54 8.60
C VAL A 107 -4.14 -10.31 8.49
N GLY A 108 -4.72 -10.62 7.32
CA GLY A 108 -6.15 -10.50 7.12
C GLY A 108 -6.54 -10.41 5.65
N LYS A 109 -7.56 -9.62 5.36
CA LYS A 109 -8.12 -9.49 4.01
C LYS A 109 -7.56 -8.27 3.29
N GLU A 110 -7.48 -8.36 1.97
CA GLU A 110 -7.08 -7.25 1.11
C GLU A 110 -8.28 -6.66 0.37
N PHE A 111 -8.38 -5.33 0.39
CA PHE A 111 -9.43 -4.58 -0.29
C PHE A 111 -8.86 -3.44 -1.10
N THR A 112 -9.64 -2.98 -2.06
CA THR A 112 -9.33 -1.77 -2.79
C THR A 112 -10.60 -0.95 -3.04
N VAL A 113 -10.47 0.37 -2.95
CA VAL A 113 -11.54 1.33 -3.18
C VAL A 113 -11.11 2.31 -4.26
N SER A 114 -11.89 2.42 -5.30
CA SER A 114 -11.71 3.44 -6.33
C SER A 114 -12.45 4.73 -5.90
N VAL A 115 -11.73 5.85 -5.88
CA VAL A 115 -12.32 7.17 -5.67
C VAL A 115 -12.36 7.92 -6.99
N ILE A 116 -13.55 8.38 -7.41
CA ILE A 116 -13.75 9.16 -8.64
C ILE A 116 -14.58 10.39 -8.30
N ASN A 117 -14.05 11.58 -8.57
CA ASN A 117 -14.73 12.86 -8.31
C ASN A 117 -15.34 12.94 -6.88
N ASN A 118 -14.55 12.57 -5.89
CA ASN A 118 -14.93 12.52 -4.46
C ASN A 118 -16.03 11.50 -4.11
N ASN A 119 -16.29 10.52 -4.97
CA ASN A 119 -17.21 9.43 -4.69
C ASN A 119 -16.44 8.11 -4.65
N CYS A 120 -16.67 7.31 -3.61
CA CYS A 120 -16.16 5.94 -3.55
C CYS A 120 -17.04 5.04 -4.41
N LEU A 121 -16.42 4.26 -5.27
CA LEU A 121 -17.08 3.13 -5.92
C LEU A 121 -17.16 1.94 -4.95
N PRO A 122 -18.01 0.94 -5.22
CA PRO A 122 -18.10 -0.25 -4.38
C PRO A 122 -16.72 -0.89 -4.13
N PRO A 123 -16.36 -1.18 -2.87
CA PRO A 123 -15.09 -1.83 -2.55
C PRO A 123 -14.97 -3.20 -3.20
N ILE A 124 -13.77 -3.53 -3.63
CA ILE A 124 -13.41 -4.85 -4.16
C ILE A 124 -12.56 -5.58 -3.12
N GLU A 125 -12.91 -6.83 -2.80
CA GLU A 125 -12.07 -7.75 -2.05
C GLU A 125 -11.16 -8.49 -3.04
N ILE A 126 -9.85 -8.48 -2.75
CA ILE A 126 -8.84 -9.16 -3.56
C ILE A 126 -8.55 -10.51 -2.89
N LYS A 127 -8.92 -11.60 -3.57
CA LYS A 127 -8.63 -12.97 -3.11
C LYS A 127 -7.56 -13.57 -3.99
N THR A 128 -6.45 -13.94 -3.37
CA THR A 128 -5.35 -14.65 -4.02
C THR A 128 -5.08 -15.96 -3.28
N GLU A 129 -4.60 -16.97 -3.98
CA GLU A 129 -4.10 -18.20 -3.38
C GLU A 129 -2.67 -18.03 -2.87
N ASN A 130 -1.99 -16.94 -3.26
CA ASN A 130 -0.64 -16.61 -2.79
C ASN A 130 -0.67 -16.01 -1.38
N ASP A 131 0.47 -16.06 -0.67
CA ASP A 131 0.62 -15.47 0.67
C ASP A 131 0.34 -13.96 0.70
N PHE A 132 0.44 -13.28 -0.44
CA PHE A 132 0.09 -11.86 -0.63
C PHE A 132 -0.15 -11.56 -2.12
N TYR A 133 -0.76 -10.39 -2.41
CA TYR A 133 -1.06 -9.95 -3.78
C TYR A 133 0.20 -9.42 -4.46
N ASP A 134 1.07 -10.33 -4.89
CA ASP A 134 2.34 -10.07 -5.57
C ASP A 134 2.19 -9.75 -7.06
N TYR A 135 3.33 -9.63 -7.76
CA TYR A 135 3.34 -9.37 -9.19
C TYR A 135 2.63 -10.46 -10.00
N ASP A 136 2.86 -11.73 -9.64
CA ASP A 136 2.26 -12.86 -10.35
C ASP A 136 0.75 -12.88 -10.15
N ALA A 137 0.28 -12.61 -8.92
CA ALA A 137 -1.14 -12.48 -8.62
C ALA A 137 -1.78 -11.27 -9.32
N LYS A 138 -1.03 -10.18 -9.55
CA LYS A 138 -1.52 -8.95 -10.21
C LYS A 138 -1.65 -9.09 -11.73
N TYR A 139 -0.74 -9.81 -12.39
CA TYR A 139 -0.58 -9.75 -13.84
C TYR A 139 -0.53 -11.10 -14.56
N ILE A 140 -0.20 -12.18 -13.86
CA ILE A 140 0.05 -13.50 -14.46
C ILE A 140 -0.97 -14.54 -13.98
N SER A 141 -1.36 -14.50 -12.69
CA SER A 141 -2.23 -15.51 -12.10
C SER A 141 -3.68 -15.34 -12.55
N GLU A 142 -4.23 -16.39 -13.13
CA GLU A 142 -5.68 -16.51 -13.40
C GLU A 142 -6.48 -16.84 -12.12
N THR A 143 -5.82 -17.11 -10.99
CA THR A 143 -6.46 -17.49 -9.71
C THR A 143 -6.79 -16.29 -8.83
N THR A 144 -6.35 -15.08 -9.19
CA THR A 144 -6.73 -13.87 -8.47
C THR A 144 -8.19 -13.52 -8.76
N ASN A 145 -9.02 -13.57 -7.73
CA ASN A 145 -10.42 -13.22 -7.82
C ASN A 145 -10.65 -11.82 -7.27
N LEU A 146 -11.13 -10.92 -8.13
CA LEU A 146 -11.62 -9.59 -7.76
C LEU A 146 -13.14 -9.68 -7.59
N ILE A 147 -13.61 -9.63 -6.36
CA ILE A 147 -15.04 -9.76 -6.07
C ILE A 147 -15.54 -8.51 -5.33
N GLN A 148 -16.80 -8.16 -5.52
CA GLN A 148 -17.41 -7.09 -4.72
C GLN A 148 -17.32 -7.47 -3.24
N ALA A 149 -16.78 -6.57 -2.42
CA ALA A 149 -16.59 -6.81 -1.00
C ALA A 149 -17.93 -7.00 -0.27
N ARG A 150 -17.97 -7.98 0.62
CA ARG A 150 -19.12 -8.22 1.50
C ARG A 150 -18.81 -7.59 2.86
N LEU A 151 -19.05 -6.28 2.97
CA LEU A 151 -18.86 -5.49 4.18
C LEU A 151 -20.24 -5.19 4.79
N ASN A 152 -20.32 -5.15 6.11
CA ASN A 152 -21.50 -4.61 6.78
C ASN A 152 -21.56 -3.08 6.62
N GLN A 153 -22.66 -2.45 7.02
CA GLN A 153 -22.86 -1.01 6.82
C GLN A 153 -21.81 -0.14 7.53
N GLN A 154 -21.37 -0.56 8.71
CA GLN A 154 -20.34 0.15 9.48
C GLN A 154 -18.97 0.05 8.81
N GLU A 155 -18.54 -1.15 8.42
CA GLU A 155 -17.29 -1.38 7.69
C GLU A 155 -17.28 -0.63 6.35
N LEU A 156 -18.39 -0.66 5.61
CA LEU A 156 -18.52 0.07 4.35
C LEU A 156 -18.38 1.59 4.56
N SER A 157 -19.01 2.12 5.59
CA SER A 157 -18.90 3.55 5.94
C SER A 157 -17.45 3.89 6.31
N GLU A 158 -16.81 3.07 7.16
CA GLU A 158 -15.44 3.29 7.61
C GLU A 158 -14.43 3.26 6.45
N ILE A 159 -14.46 2.23 5.59
CA ILE A 159 -13.51 2.11 4.47
C ILE A 159 -13.68 3.26 3.47
N ASN A 160 -14.92 3.70 3.21
CA ASN A 160 -15.19 4.83 2.33
C ASN A 160 -14.68 6.16 2.93
N GLU A 161 -14.92 6.39 4.22
CA GLU A 161 -14.43 7.58 4.93
C GLU A 161 -12.90 7.63 4.92
N ILE A 162 -12.23 6.51 5.25
CA ILE A 162 -10.77 6.43 5.22
C ILE A 162 -10.25 6.68 3.79
N SER A 163 -10.92 6.13 2.75
CA SER A 163 -10.53 6.33 1.35
C SER A 163 -10.56 7.80 0.96
N LEU A 164 -11.64 8.52 1.29
CA LEU A 164 -11.77 9.94 0.99
C LEU A 164 -10.76 10.79 1.77
N ASN A 165 -10.59 10.50 3.07
CA ASN A 165 -9.64 11.21 3.91
C ASN A 165 -8.20 11.03 3.40
N ALA A 166 -7.82 9.81 3.01
CA ALA A 166 -6.51 9.52 2.43
C ALA A 166 -6.32 10.21 1.07
N PHE A 167 -7.34 10.15 0.20
CA PHE A 167 -7.33 10.82 -1.10
C PHE A 167 -7.08 12.33 -0.96
N HIS A 168 -7.77 13.00 -0.04
CA HIS A 168 -7.64 14.44 0.18
C HIS A 168 -6.31 14.82 0.86
N SER A 169 -5.92 14.09 1.90
CA SER A 169 -4.70 14.36 2.66
C SER A 169 -3.44 14.28 1.79
N LEU A 170 -3.41 13.35 0.83
CA LEU A 170 -2.30 13.21 -0.11
C LEU A 170 -2.37 14.19 -1.29
N GLY A 171 -3.44 14.96 -1.41
CA GLY A 171 -3.65 15.95 -2.48
C GLY A 171 -3.99 15.32 -3.83
N CYS A 172 -4.62 14.15 -3.81
CA CYS A 172 -5.14 13.51 -5.00
C CYS A 172 -6.28 14.32 -5.64
N LYS A 173 -6.46 14.20 -6.94
CA LYS A 173 -7.52 14.88 -7.70
C LYS A 173 -8.11 13.95 -8.74
N ASN A 174 -9.37 14.17 -9.05
CA ASN A 174 -10.17 13.47 -10.04
C ASN A 174 -10.39 12.01 -9.69
N TRP A 175 -9.34 11.21 -9.61
CA TRP A 175 -9.43 9.79 -9.31
C TRP A 175 -8.16 9.24 -8.66
N ALA A 176 -8.33 8.18 -7.88
CA ALA A 176 -7.26 7.32 -7.38
C ALA A 176 -7.85 5.99 -6.91
N ARG A 177 -6.99 4.99 -6.73
CA ARG A 177 -7.33 3.73 -6.10
C ARG A 177 -6.60 3.66 -4.76
N VAL A 178 -7.33 3.40 -3.69
CA VAL A 178 -6.80 3.25 -2.33
C VAL A 178 -6.82 1.77 -1.98
N ASP A 179 -5.67 1.21 -1.65
CA ASP A 179 -5.50 -0.20 -1.34
C ASP A 179 -5.35 -0.41 0.17
N PHE A 180 -6.02 -1.44 0.69
CA PHE A 180 -6.19 -1.69 2.13
C PHE A 180 -5.85 -3.12 2.51
N LEU A 181 -5.36 -3.27 3.74
CA LEU A 181 -5.48 -4.51 4.50
C LEU A 181 -6.50 -4.32 5.62
N GLN A 182 -7.29 -5.35 5.93
CA GLN A 182 -8.15 -5.42 7.11
C GLN A 182 -7.59 -6.51 8.02
N ASP A 183 -7.23 -6.15 9.25
CA ASP A 183 -6.73 -7.12 10.23
C ASP A 183 -7.84 -8.07 10.74
N LEU A 184 -7.46 -9.02 11.59
CA LEU A 184 -8.39 -9.99 12.18
C LEU A 184 -9.39 -9.37 13.17
N ASP A 185 -9.09 -8.16 13.67
CA ASP A 185 -10.00 -7.37 14.52
C ASP A 185 -10.96 -6.49 13.68
N GLY A 186 -10.85 -6.54 12.35
CA GLY A 186 -11.69 -5.78 11.42
C GLY A 186 -11.21 -4.35 11.14
N LYS A 187 -10.03 -3.94 11.60
CA LYS A 187 -9.50 -2.59 11.38
C LYS A 187 -8.86 -2.48 10.00
N PHE A 188 -9.16 -1.41 9.30
CA PHE A 188 -8.59 -1.12 7.98
C PHE A 188 -7.28 -0.31 8.09
N TYR A 189 -6.30 -0.69 7.26
CA TYR A 189 -4.99 -0.04 7.11
C TYR A 189 -4.75 0.30 5.66
N VAL A 190 -4.48 1.57 5.35
CA VAL A 190 -4.10 2.00 3.98
C VAL A 190 -2.67 1.56 3.72
N ILE A 191 -2.45 0.76 2.67
CA ILE A 191 -1.11 0.28 2.28
C ILE A 191 -0.49 1.10 1.17
N GLU A 192 -1.30 1.53 0.19
CA GLU A 192 -0.85 2.41 -0.90
C GLU A 192 -2.02 3.16 -1.55
N ILE A 193 -1.69 4.22 -2.28
CA ILE A 193 -2.65 4.95 -3.10
C ILE A 193 -2.08 5.13 -4.50
N ASN A 194 -2.85 4.69 -5.49
CA ASN A 194 -2.49 4.74 -6.90
C ASN A 194 -3.23 5.86 -7.62
N THR A 195 -2.51 6.91 -8.04
CA THR A 195 -3.07 8.04 -8.79
C THR A 195 -3.20 7.78 -10.28
N VAL A 196 -2.59 6.71 -10.78
CA VAL A 196 -2.71 6.23 -12.18
C VAL A 196 -2.96 4.72 -12.14
N PRO A 197 -4.14 4.28 -11.64
CA PRO A 197 -4.46 2.87 -11.55
C PRO A 197 -4.67 2.25 -12.93
N GLY A 198 -4.48 0.93 -13.04
CA GLY A 198 -4.76 0.19 -14.26
C GLY A 198 -6.23 0.29 -14.68
N MET A 199 -6.47 0.34 -16.00
CA MET A 199 -7.80 0.52 -16.61
C MET A 199 -8.13 -0.57 -17.63
N THR A 200 -7.50 -1.75 -17.49
CA THR A 200 -7.87 -2.92 -18.33
C THR A 200 -9.12 -3.61 -17.77
N SER A 201 -9.74 -4.48 -18.54
CA SER A 201 -10.90 -5.28 -18.09
C SER A 201 -10.63 -6.14 -16.85
N HIS A 202 -9.36 -6.41 -16.55
CA HIS A 202 -8.93 -7.16 -15.36
C HIS A 202 -8.56 -6.26 -14.18
N SER A 203 -8.58 -4.93 -14.34
CA SER A 203 -8.19 -3.98 -13.30
C SER A 203 -9.32 -3.72 -12.31
N CYS A 204 -8.95 -3.37 -11.08
CA CYS A 204 -9.89 -3.14 -9.99
C CYS A 204 -10.86 -1.98 -10.28
N VAL A 205 -10.38 -0.87 -10.87
CA VAL A 205 -11.22 0.32 -11.14
C VAL A 205 -12.39 -0.01 -12.07
N PRO A 206 -12.20 -0.61 -13.27
CA PRO A 206 -13.31 -0.99 -14.13
C PRO A 206 -14.25 -2.05 -13.53
N LYS A 207 -13.76 -2.87 -12.59
CA LYS A 207 -14.59 -3.89 -11.92
C LYS A 207 -15.41 -3.36 -10.75
N SER A 208 -15.10 -2.17 -10.27
CA SER A 208 -15.85 -1.51 -9.18
C SER A 208 -16.96 -0.58 -9.68
N GLY A 209 -17.05 -0.35 -11.01
CA GLY A 209 -18.01 0.55 -11.65
C GLY A 209 -19.22 -0.15 -12.26
#